data_fb9b1bf159f5f150d007bb4c7b4187d2
#
_entry.id   fb9b1bf159f5f150d007bb4c7b4187d2
#
_cell.length_a   1.000
_cell.length_b   1.000
_cell.length_c   1.000
_cell.angle_alpha   90.00
_cell.angle_beta   90.00
_cell.angle_gamma   90.00
#
_symmetry.space_group_name_H-M   'P 1'
#
loop_
_entity.id
_entity.type
_entity.pdbx_description
1 polymer ?
#
loop_
_entity_poly.entity_id
_entity_poly.type
_entity_poly.pdbx_seq_one_letter_code
_entity_poly.pdbx_strand_id
1 'polypeptide(L)'
;LIFFIFFSNYIYLSLILNQNKKYLSSFNNKESLLNLKIVSPNFDLKYNLTNKDTEKLITDLIKYSDPHSDKKTIFIWPEGIFAGVNLKSIKNYKPLLKKNFSPNHLILFGINQTELINGEEKIFNSLIVVNNNFDKIYEYKKRKLVPFGEFLPIENIFNKFGLKKITHGYGSFSKGEEQQLFNIYDFKILTLICYEIIFPELSKTIDEKNLIINISEDAWF
;
A
#
# COMPACT_ATOMS: atom_id res chain seq x y z
N LEU A 1 10.99 42.31 13.87
CA LEU A 1 11.28 40.91 14.20
C LEU A 1 10.42 39.95 13.34
N ILE A 2 9.09 40.09 13.33
CA ILE A 2 8.15 39.22 12.58
C ILE A 2 8.51 39.22 11.09
N PHE A 3 8.71 40.37 10.47
CA PHE A 3 9.09 40.50 9.06
C PHE A 3 10.39 39.75 8.72
N PHE A 4 11.36 39.77 9.64
CA PHE A 4 12.64 39.07 9.47
C PHE A 4 12.46 37.53 9.48
N ILE A 5 11.57 37.02 10.32
CA ILE A 5 11.24 35.58 10.38
C ILE A 5 10.57 35.13 9.09
N PHE A 6 9.60 35.87 8.58
CA PHE A 6 8.96 35.52 7.30
C PHE A 6 9.92 35.61 6.11
N PHE A 7 10.77 36.62 6.08
CA PHE A 7 11.75 36.82 5.00
C PHE A 7 12.83 35.73 5.01
N SER A 8 13.33 35.32 6.18
CA SER A 8 14.29 34.22 6.30
C SER A 8 13.70 32.89 5.90
N ASN A 9 12.44 32.59 6.26
CA ASN A 9 11.74 31.41 5.82
C ASN A 9 11.49 31.41 4.31
N TYR A 10 11.15 32.55 3.72
CA TYR A 10 10.98 32.66 2.28
C TYR A 10 12.29 32.39 1.51
N ILE A 11 13.41 32.94 1.97
CA ILE A 11 14.74 32.68 1.39
C ILE A 11 15.09 31.22 1.52
N TYR A 12 14.91 30.63 2.70
CA TYR A 12 15.19 29.21 2.97
C TYR A 12 14.38 28.30 2.04
N LEU A 13 13.06 28.50 1.94
CA LEU A 13 12.19 27.75 1.04
C LEU A 13 12.59 27.92 -0.44
N SER A 14 12.94 29.14 -0.85
CA SER A 14 13.39 29.41 -2.22
C SER A 14 14.68 28.67 -2.56
N LEU A 15 15.63 28.60 -1.63
CA LEU A 15 16.88 27.87 -1.82
C LEU A 15 16.63 26.37 -1.92
N ILE A 16 15.77 25.80 -1.03
CA ILE A 16 15.39 24.37 -1.08
C ILE A 16 14.68 24.06 -2.41
N LEU A 17 13.73 24.88 -2.83
CA LEU A 17 13.02 24.69 -4.09
C LEU A 17 13.97 24.71 -5.30
N ASN A 18 14.95 25.60 -5.30
CA ASN A 18 15.95 25.66 -6.38
C ASN A 18 16.89 24.46 -6.37
N GLN A 19 17.32 23.99 -5.19
CA GLN A 19 18.10 22.77 -5.07
C GLN A 19 17.31 21.55 -5.55
N ASN A 20 16.04 21.43 -5.15
CA ASN A 20 15.18 20.35 -5.58
C ASN A 20 14.89 20.39 -7.09
N LYS A 21 14.69 21.57 -7.69
CA LYS A 21 14.55 21.71 -9.14
C LYS A 21 15.80 21.24 -9.89
N LYS A 22 16.99 21.61 -9.41
CA LYS A 22 18.27 21.19 -10.00
C LYS A 22 18.45 19.68 -9.85
N TYR A 23 18.09 19.12 -8.70
CA TYR A 23 18.12 17.68 -8.44
C TYR A 23 17.14 16.93 -9.36
N LEU A 24 15.89 17.37 -9.46
CA LEU A 24 14.86 16.80 -10.34
C LEU A 24 15.25 16.90 -11.83
N SER A 25 15.84 18.00 -12.27
CA SER A 25 16.30 18.14 -13.65
C SER A 25 17.41 17.14 -14.01
N SER A 26 18.22 16.73 -13.05
CA SER A 26 19.25 15.71 -13.28
C SER A 26 18.69 14.30 -13.48
N PHE A 27 17.46 14.04 -13.03
CA PHE A 27 16.75 12.77 -13.24
C PHE A 27 15.99 12.70 -14.58
N ASN A 28 15.56 13.84 -15.13
CA ASN A 28 14.76 13.87 -16.36
C ASN A 28 15.51 13.34 -17.61
N ASN A 29 16.82 13.15 -17.55
CA ASN A 29 17.63 12.66 -18.66
C ASN A 29 17.97 11.17 -18.59
N LYS A 30 17.49 10.43 -17.58
CA LYS A 30 17.63 8.98 -17.54
C LYS A 30 16.27 8.35 -17.86
N GLU A 31 16.20 7.57 -18.94
CA GLU A 31 15.05 6.67 -19.14
C GLU A 31 14.88 5.84 -17.86
N SER A 32 13.74 5.99 -17.20
CA SER A 32 13.48 5.22 -15.99
C SER A 32 13.32 3.75 -16.39
N LEU A 33 14.18 2.90 -15.86
CA LEU A 33 14.10 1.44 -16.06
C LEU A 33 12.82 0.83 -15.48
N LEU A 34 12.08 1.60 -14.67
CA LEU A 34 10.87 1.19 -13.98
C LEU A 34 9.85 2.32 -13.96
N ASN A 35 8.65 2.05 -14.43
CA ASN A 35 7.51 2.94 -14.32
C ASN A 35 6.68 2.59 -13.08
N LEU A 36 6.15 3.61 -12.41
CA LEU A 36 5.17 3.46 -11.35
C LEU A 36 3.85 4.06 -11.83
N LYS A 37 2.79 3.27 -11.82
CA LYS A 37 1.44 3.75 -12.15
C LYS A 37 0.53 3.62 -10.94
N ILE A 38 0.25 4.75 -10.30
CA ILE A 38 -0.68 4.82 -9.18
C ILE A 38 -2.09 4.84 -9.74
N VAL A 39 -2.90 3.91 -9.28
CA VAL A 39 -4.30 3.78 -9.64
C VAL A 39 -5.12 4.16 -8.43
N SER A 40 -5.74 5.33 -8.48
CA SER A 40 -6.61 5.85 -7.42
C SER A 40 -8.04 5.98 -7.94
N PRO A 41 -8.77 4.86 -8.02
CA PRO A 41 -10.16 4.88 -8.41
C PRO A 41 -10.98 5.41 -7.23
N ASN A 42 -11.85 6.37 -7.47
CA ASN A 42 -12.78 6.83 -6.44
C ASN A 42 -13.94 5.81 -6.32
N PHE A 43 -13.66 4.64 -5.73
CA PHE A 43 -14.65 3.60 -5.49
C PHE A 43 -15.25 3.72 -4.10
N ASP A 44 -16.56 3.52 -4.00
CA ASP A 44 -17.20 3.33 -2.71
C ASP A 44 -16.73 2.03 -2.06
N LEU A 45 -16.31 2.11 -0.80
CA LEU A 45 -15.94 0.93 -0.02
C LEU A 45 -17.13 0.00 0.18
N LYS A 46 -16.99 -1.24 -0.28
CA LYS A 46 -17.96 -2.31 -0.06
C LYS A 46 -17.29 -3.44 0.71
N TYR A 47 -17.77 -3.72 1.91
CA TYR A 47 -17.16 -4.72 2.80
C TYR A 47 -17.54 -6.17 2.49
N ASN A 48 -18.53 -6.44 1.68
CA ASN A 48 -19.02 -7.79 1.36
C ASN A 48 -19.17 -7.93 -0.16
N LEU A 49 -18.04 -7.93 -0.87
CA LEU A 49 -18.03 -8.08 -2.32
C LEU A 49 -18.52 -9.48 -2.71
N THR A 50 -19.52 -9.54 -3.57
CA THR A 50 -19.88 -10.80 -4.25
C THR A 50 -18.84 -11.13 -5.31
N ASN A 51 -18.85 -12.34 -5.85
CA ASN A 51 -17.97 -12.71 -6.97
C ASN A 51 -18.14 -11.77 -8.17
N LYS A 52 -19.38 -11.34 -8.46
CA LYS A 52 -19.67 -10.40 -9.55
C LYS A 52 -19.10 -9.00 -9.27
N ASP A 53 -19.23 -8.54 -8.01
CA ASP A 53 -18.63 -7.25 -7.62
C ASP A 53 -17.10 -7.31 -7.70
N THR A 54 -16.48 -8.40 -7.27
CA THR A 54 -15.03 -8.62 -7.34
C THR A 54 -14.54 -8.65 -8.80
N GLU A 55 -15.24 -9.34 -9.69
CA GLU A 55 -14.90 -9.37 -11.11
C GLU A 55 -14.97 -7.98 -11.75
N LYS A 56 -16.07 -7.26 -11.46
CA LYS A 56 -16.24 -5.89 -11.92
C LYS A 56 -15.12 -4.98 -11.39
N LEU A 57 -14.81 -5.06 -10.11
CA LEU A 57 -13.76 -4.29 -9.47
C LEU A 57 -12.40 -4.54 -10.14
N ILE A 58 -12.03 -5.80 -10.36
CA ILE A 58 -10.76 -6.15 -11.03
C ILE A 58 -10.76 -5.64 -12.46
N THR A 59 -11.88 -5.74 -13.18
CA THR A 59 -12.01 -5.23 -14.55
C THR A 59 -11.81 -3.72 -14.60
N ASP A 60 -12.43 -2.98 -13.66
CA ASP A 60 -12.29 -1.54 -13.56
C ASP A 60 -10.85 -1.14 -13.19
N LEU A 61 -10.22 -1.85 -12.25
CA LEU A 61 -8.81 -1.64 -11.88
C LEU A 61 -7.87 -1.86 -13.08
N ILE A 62 -8.09 -2.90 -13.88
CA ILE A 62 -7.34 -3.15 -15.11
C ILE A 62 -7.51 -1.99 -16.09
N LYS A 63 -8.75 -1.53 -16.28
CA LYS A 63 -9.05 -0.39 -17.16
C LYS A 63 -8.33 0.88 -16.73
N TYR A 64 -8.36 1.22 -15.43
CA TYR A 64 -7.63 2.38 -14.90
C TYR A 64 -6.11 2.19 -14.93
N SER A 65 -5.64 0.96 -14.80
CA SER A 65 -4.22 0.62 -14.94
C SER A 65 -3.73 0.85 -16.37
N ASP A 66 -4.57 0.68 -17.40
CA ASP A 66 -4.23 0.89 -18.80
C ASP A 66 -2.81 0.36 -19.13
N PRO A 67 -2.59 -0.96 -19.03
CA PRO A 67 -1.25 -1.54 -19.09
C PRO A 67 -0.68 -1.54 -20.52
N HIS A 68 0.56 -1.05 -20.64
CA HIS A 68 1.33 -1.11 -21.88
C HIS A 68 2.42 -2.18 -21.78
N SER A 69 2.41 -3.18 -22.66
CA SER A 69 3.22 -4.40 -22.57
C SER A 69 4.73 -4.21 -22.73
N ASP A 70 5.16 -3.10 -23.29
CA ASP A 70 6.54 -2.78 -23.62
C ASP A 70 7.34 -2.20 -22.42
N LYS A 71 6.66 -1.76 -21.37
CA LYS A 71 7.28 -1.05 -20.24
C LYS A 71 7.26 -1.86 -18.95
N LYS A 72 8.40 -1.93 -18.28
CA LYS A 72 8.46 -2.45 -16.90
C LYS A 72 7.69 -1.51 -15.99
N THR A 73 6.56 -1.98 -15.42
CA THR A 73 5.66 -1.14 -14.64
C THR A 73 5.19 -1.84 -13.37
N ILE A 74 5.21 -1.13 -12.25
CA ILE A 74 4.50 -1.52 -11.03
C ILE A 74 3.20 -0.71 -11.00
N PHE A 75 2.07 -1.41 -11.08
CA PHE A 75 0.75 -0.84 -10.85
C PHE A 75 0.46 -0.86 -9.36
N ILE A 76 0.15 0.30 -8.79
CA ILE A 76 -0.09 0.47 -7.36
C ILE A 76 -1.59 0.72 -7.18
N TRP A 77 -2.28 -0.28 -6.62
CA TRP A 77 -3.68 -0.20 -6.25
C TRP A 77 -3.81 0.13 -4.75
N PRO A 78 -4.94 0.73 -4.30
CA PRO A 78 -5.09 1.20 -2.92
C PRO A 78 -5.03 0.10 -1.87
N GLU A 79 -4.87 0.52 -0.60
CA GLU A 79 -5.21 -0.27 0.58
C GLU A 79 -6.71 -0.58 0.58
N GLY A 80 -7.12 -1.69 1.18
CA GLY A 80 -8.54 -2.00 1.42
C GLY A 80 -9.39 -2.28 0.19
N ILE A 81 -8.84 -2.17 -1.03
CA ILE A 81 -9.59 -2.30 -2.28
C ILE A 81 -10.32 -3.65 -2.41
N PHE A 82 -9.81 -4.70 -1.77
CA PHE A 82 -10.40 -6.02 -1.72
C PHE A 82 -10.98 -6.34 -0.33
N ALA A 83 -11.65 -5.37 0.30
CA ALA A 83 -12.27 -5.56 1.61
C ALA A 83 -13.27 -6.74 1.58
N GLY A 84 -13.08 -7.69 2.51
CA GLY A 84 -13.93 -8.90 2.60
C GLY A 84 -13.60 -10.02 1.62
N VAL A 85 -12.63 -9.84 0.73
CA VAL A 85 -12.18 -10.86 -0.23
C VAL A 85 -10.85 -11.44 0.21
N ASN A 86 -10.73 -12.76 0.23
CA ASN A 86 -9.47 -13.41 0.53
C ASN A 86 -8.60 -13.60 -0.75
N LEU A 87 -7.30 -13.74 -0.55
CA LEU A 87 -6.33 -13.87 -1.64
C LEU A 87 -6.61 -15.09 -2.54
N LYS A 88 -7.13 -16.19 -1.98
CA LYS A 88 -7.47 -17.40 -2.75
C LYS A 88 -8.60 -17.10 -3.74
N SER A 89 -9.61 -16.32 -3.33
CA SER A 89 -10.72 -15.93 -4.20
C SER A 89 -10.24 -15.03 -5.34
N ILE A 90 -9.34 -14.08 -5.08
CA ILE A 90 -8.77 -13.21 -6.12
C ILE A 90 -7.96 -14.03 -7.13
N LYS A 91 -7.29 -15.10 -6.69
CA LYS A 91 -6.54 -15.99 -7.58
C LYS A 91 -7.38 -16.62 -8.67
N ASN A 92 -8.70 -16.76 -8.49
CA ASN A 92 -9.62 -17.24 -9.52
C ASN A 92 -9.67 -16.30 -10.74
N TYR A 93 -9.32 -15.03 -10.59
CA TYR A 93 -9.26 -14.02 -11.67
C TYR A 93 -7.88 -13.94 -12.35
N LYS A 94 -6.97 -14.88 -12.07
CA LYS A 94 -5.67 -15.01 -12.76
C LYS A 94 -5.78 -14.96 -14.29
N PRO A 95 -6.75 -15.63 -14.95
CA PRO A 95 -6.88 -15.54 -16.41
C PRO A 95 -7.11 -14.11 -16.90
N LEU A 96 -7.89 -13.32 -16.16
CA LEU A 96 -8.18 -11.93 -16.48
C LEU A 96 -6.93 -11.05 -16.35
N LEU A 97 -6.16 -11.25 -15.29
CA LEU A 97 -4.89 -10.55 -15.09
C LEU A 97 -3.87 -10.93 -16.17
N LYS A 98 -3.71 -12.23 -16.44
CA LYS A 98 -2.76 -12.72 -17.44
C LYS A 98 -3.08 -12.22 -18.86
N LYS A 99 -4.35 -12.00 -19.17
CA LYS A 99 -4.80 -11.46 -20.46
C LYS A 99 -4.37 -10.00 -20.65
N ASN A 100 -4.37 -9.21 -19.57
CA ASN A 100 -4.20 -7.76 -19.65
C ASN A 100 -2.81 -7.28 -19.23
N PHE A 101 -2.13 -8.00 -18.35
CA PHE A 101 -0.79 -7.64 -17.88
C PHE A 101 0.27 -8.56 -18.50
N SER A 102 1.41 -7.98 -18.86
CA SER A 102 2.55 -8.69 -19.42
C SER A 102 3.52 -9.17 -18.33
N PRO A 103 4.51 -10.03 -18.66
CA PRO A 103 5.56 -10.40 -17.71
C PRO A 103 6.41 -9.22 -17.17
N ASN A 104 6.37 -8.08 -17.86
CA ASN A 104 7.05 -6.85 -17.42
C ASN A 104 6.27 -6.07 -16.34
N HIS A 105 5.09 -6.55 -15.96
CA HIS A 105 4.18 -5.88 -15.04
C HIS A 105 4.14 -6.56 -13.69
N LEU A 106 4.16 -5.75 -12.64
CA LEU A 106 3.84 -6.13 -11.28
C LEU A 106 2.63 -5.36 -10.79
N ILE A 107 1.84 -5.99 -9.93
CA ILE A 107 0.65 -5.39 -9.34
C ILE A 107 0.83 -5.42 -7.83
N LEU A 108 0.83 -4.24 -7.22
CA LEU A 108 0.94 -4.03 -5.78
C LEU A 108 -0.43 -3.59 -5.26
N PHE A 109 -0.94 -4.23 -4.22
CA PHE A 109 -2.24 -3.88 -3.61
C PHE A 109 -2.33 -4.28 -2.14
N GLY A 110 -3.25 -3.64 -1.42
CA GLY A 110 -3.61 -3.98 -0.05
C GLY A 110 -4.67 -5.06 0.01
N ILE A 111 -4.53 -5.99 0.96
CA ILE A 111 -5.48 -7.06 1.21
C ILE A 111 -5.39 -7.56 2.64
N ASN A 112 -6.53 -7.95 3.23
CA ASN A 112 -6.54 -8.62 4.51
C ASN A 112 -6.29 -10.11 4.34
N GLN A 113 -5.36 -10.66 5.13
CA GLN A 113 -5.02 -12.08 5.09
C GLN A 113 -5.23 -12.72 6.45
N THR A 114 -5.83 -13.91 6.46
CA THR A 114 -5.99 -14.74 7.64
C THR A 114 -4.99 -15.89 7.58
N GLU A 115 -4.24 -16.07 8.65
CA GLU A 115 -3.26 -17.15 8.82
C GLU A 115 -3.54 -17.91 10.11
N LEU A 116 -3.32 -19.22 10.09
CA LEU A 116 -3.35 -20.05 11.28
C LEU A 116 -1.94 -20.14 11.88
N ILE A 117 -1.72 -19.49 13.02
CA ILE A 117 -0.44 -19.47 13.72
C ILE A 117 -0.64 -20.07 15.10
N ASN A 118 0.05 -21.16 15.40
CA ASN A 118 -0.06 -21.90 16.66
C ASN A 118 -1.51 -22.33 17.02
N GLY A 119 -2.34 -22.60 16.02
CA GLY A 119 -3.74 -22.98 16.21
C GLY A 119 -4.71 -21.83 16.37
N GLU A 120 -4.24 -20.59 16.33
CA GLU A 120 -5.06 -19.36 16.39
C GLU A 120 -5.14 -18.69 15.03
N GLU A 121 -6.34 -18.25 14.66
CA GLU A 121 -6.50 -17.41 13.46
C GLU A 121 -6.01 -16.00 13.73
N LYS A 122 -5.03 -15.56 12.94
CA LYS A 122 -4.51 -14.19 12.96
C LYS A 122 -4.82 -13.49 11.65
N ILE A 123 -5.32 -12.27 11.75
CA ILE A 123 -5.69 -11.43 10.61
C ILE A 123 -4.65 -10.33 10.47
N PHE A 124 -4.11 -10.18 9.26
CA PHE A 124 -3.11 -9.14 8.95
C PHE A 124 -3.65 -8.20 7.88
N ASN A 125 -3.45 -6.91 8.08
CA ASN A 125 -3.52 -5.93 7.01
C ASN A 125 -2.21 -6.03 6.22
N SER A 126 -2.28 -6.45 4.97
CA SER A 126 -1.11 -6.81 4.17
C SER A 126 -1.06 -6.03 2.86
N LEU A 127 0.14 -5.71 2.43
CA LEU A 127 0.47 -5.27 1.08
C LEU A 127 1.15 -6.43 0.37
N ILE A 128 0.67 -6.80 -0.79
CA ILE A 128 1.29 -7.85 -1.60
C ILE A 128 1.63 -7.35 -2.99
N VAL A 129 2.65 -7.95 -3.57
CA VAL A 129 3.04 -7.74 -4.97
C VAL A 129 2.94 -9.06 -5.69
N VAL A 130 2.25 -9.06 -6.82
CA VAL A 130 2.09 -10.23 -7.69
C VAL A 130 2.54 -9.92 -9.11
N ASN A 131 2.96 -10.96 -9.85
CA ASN A 131 3.18 -10.88 -11.28
C ASN A 131 1.89 -11.11 -12.08
N ASN A 132 1.96 -11.09 -13.40
CA ASN A 132 0.83 -11.33 -14.30
C ASN A 132 0.25 -12.76 -14.19
N ASN A 133 1.01 -13.72 -13.65
CA ASN A 133 0.55 -15.08 -13.36
C ASN A 133 -0.07 -15.22 -11.96
N PHE A 134 -0.23 -14.11 -11.22
CA PHE A 134 -0.67 -14.09 -9.83
C PHE A 134 0.24 -14.88 -8.89
N ASP A 135 1.52 -14.98 -9.20
CA ASP A 135 2.51 -15.51 -8.26
C ASP A 135 2.92 -14.40 -7.31
N LYS A 136 2.87 -14.66 -6.02
CA LYS A 136 3.26 -13.70 -4.99
C LYS A 136 4.77 -13.50 -5.00
N ILE A 137 5.21 -12.27 -5.31
CA ILE A 137 6.62 -11.88 -5.39
C ILE A 137 7.09 -11.30 -4.06
N TYR A 138 6.21 -10.57 -3.38
CA TYR A 138 6.54 -9.90 -2.13
C TYR A 138 5.28 -9.76 -1.27
N GLU A 139 5.49 -9.71 0.04
CA GLU A 139 4.45 -9.47 1.03
C GLU A 139 5.00 -8.62 2.17
N TYR A 140 4.22 -7.66 2.60
CA TYR A 140 4.44 -6.87 3.80
C TYR A 140 3.18 -6.89 4.66
N LYS A 141 3.33 -7.18 5.94
CA LYS A 141 2.25 -7.15 6.93
C LYS A 141 2.42 -5.90 7.79
N LYS A 142 1.36 -5.12 7.94
CA LYS A 142 1.36 -3.87 8.70
C LYS A 142 1.87 -4.07 10.12
N ARG A 143 2.85 -3.27 10.51
CA ARG A 143 3.53 -3.37 11.82
C ARG A 143 3.00 -2.38 12.84
N LYS A 144 2.60 -1.19 12.40
CA LYS A 144 2.02 -0.15 13.25
C LYS A 144 0.53 -0.09 13.02
N LEU A 145 -0.22 -0.69 13.92
CA LEU A 145 -1.67 -0.75 13.86
C LEU A 145 -2.29 0.49 14.48
N VAL A 146 -3.42 0.94 13.92
CA VAL A 146 -4.19 2.09 14.41
C VAL A 146 -4.98 1.67 15.66
N PRO A 147 -4.71 2.28 16.84
CA PRO A 147 -5.49 2.01 18.04
C PRO A 147 -6.97 2.31 17.81
N PHE A 148 -7.85 1.48 18.36
CA PHE A 148 -9.32 1.54 18.25
C PHE A 148 -9.88 1.34 16.83
N GLY A 149 -9.05 1.52 15.80
CA GLY A 149 -9.39 1.22 14.42
C GLY A 149 -9.06 -0.24 14.04
N GLU A 150 -7.82 -0.63 14.17
CA GLU A 150 -7.33 -1.95 13.76
C GLU A 150 -7.16 -2.92 14.93
N PHE A 151 -6.96 -2.43 16.15
CA PHE A 151 -6.95 -3.24 17.37
C PHE A 151 -7.50 -2.47 18.57
N LEU A 152 -7.96 -3.21 19.57
CA LEU A 152 -8.36 -2.62 20.85
C LEU A 152 -7.17 -2.71 21.84
N PRO A 153 -6.63 -1.57 22.30
CA PRO A 153 -5.69 -1.59 23.40
C PRO A 153 -6.36 -2.21 24.63
N ILE A 154 -5.67 -3.14 25.32
CA ILE A 154 -6.18 -3.79 26.55
C ILE A 154 -7.59 -4.39 26.32
N GLU A 155 -7.75 -5.19 25.28
CA GLU A 155 -9.02 -5.77 24.82
C GLU A 155 -9.83 -6.41 25.95
N ASN A 156 -9.16 -7.09 26.90
CA ASN A 156 -9.80 -7.72 28.06
C ASN A 156 -10.52 -6.74 28.99
N ILE A 157 -10.07 -5.47 29.07
CA ILE A 157 -10.70 -4.43 29.88
C ILE A 157 -11.86 -3.83 29.10
N PHE A 158 -11.65 -3.45 27.86
CA PHE A 158 -12.66 -2.80 27.03
C PHE A 158 -13.87 -3.69 26.73
N ASN A 159 -13.67 -4.99 26.57
CA ASN A 159 -14.76 -5.95 26.42
C ASN A 159 -15.68 -6.00 27.64
N LYS A 160 -15.13 -5.80 28.88
CA LYS A 160 -15.95 -5.72 30.10
C LYS A 160 -16.85 -4.49 30.14
N PHE A 161 -16.48 -3.40 29.47
CA PHE A 161 -17.24 -2.17 29.38
C PHE A 161 -18.11 -2.09 28.12
N GLY A 162 -18.20 -3.17 27.32
CA GLY A 162 -19.00 -3.21 26.10
C GLY A 162 -18.48 -2.32 24.97
N LEU A 163 -17.24 -1.82 25.09
CA LEU A 163 -16.63 -1.00 24.05
C LEU A 163 -16.18 -1.90 22.89
N LYS A 164 -16.63 -1.57 21.68
CA LYS A 164 -16.27 -2.27 20.44
C LYS A 164 -15.36 -1.40 19.60
N LYS A 165 -14.64 -2.03 18.63
CA LYS A 165 -13.90 -1.29 17.60
C LYS A 165 -14.78 -0.28 16.90
N ILE A 166 -14.20 0.85 16.53
CA ILE A 166 -14.89 1.93 15.81
C ILE A 166 -15.11 1.53 14.34
N THR A 167 -14.20 0.72 13.78
CA THR A 167 -14.26 0.31 12.38
C THR A 167 -15.09 -0.95 12.17
N HIS A 168 -15.91 -0.94 11.12
CA HIS A 168 -16.64 -2.11 10.66
C HIS A 168 -15.68 -3.09 9.97
N GLY A 169 -15.90 -4.40 10.15
CA GLY A 169 -15.15 -5.42 9.43
C GLY A 169 -14.56 -6.51 10.32
N TYR A 170 -13.35 -6.91 10.04
CA TYR A 170 -12.64 -8.00 10.70
C TYR A 170 -12.39 -7.71 12.19
N GLY A 171 -12.18 -8.78 12.97
CA GLY A 171 -11.68 -8.71 14.34
C GLY A 171 -10.38 -7.89 14.48
N SER A 172 -9.73 -7.89 15.63
CA SER A 172 -8.47 -7.18 15.81
C SER A 172 -7.41 -7.71 14.84
N PHE A 173 -6.71 -6.79 14.15
CA PHE A 173 -5.57 -7.16 13.34
C PHE A 173 -4.37 -7.54 14.20
N SER A 174 -3.55 -8.44 13.69
CA SER A 174 -2.27 -8.81 14.27
C SER A 174 -1.15 -7.98 13.65
N LYS A 175 -0.12 -7.67 14.44
CA LYS A 175 1.07 -6.97 13.95
C LYS A 175 1.90 -7.87 13.06
N GLY A 176 2.40 -7.32 11.96
CA GLY A 176 3.44 -7.93 11.17
C GLY A 176 4.78 -8.00 11.90
N GLU A 177 5.64 -8.87 11.42
CA GLU A 177 7.00 -9.03 11.90
C GLU A 177 7.96 -7.98 11.30
N GLU A 178 9.27 -8.28 11.28
CA GLU A 178 10.27 -7.37 10.78
C GLU A 178 10.08 -7.07 9.29
N GLN A 179 10.30 -5.80 8.94
CA GLN A 179 10.15 -5.33 7.58
C GLN A 179 11.37 -5.66 6.75
N GLN A 180 11.13 -6.25 5.58
CA GLN A 180 12.12 -6.43 4.54
C GLN A 180 11.85 -5.46 3.40
N LEU A 181 12.90 -4.97 2.74
CA LEU A 181 12.75 -4.17 1.52
C LEU A 181 12.25 -5.05 0.37
N PHE A 182 11.34 -4.50 -0.41
CA PHE A 182 11.00 -5.07 -1.71
C PHE A 182 12.09 -4.70 -2.72
N ASN A 183 12.91 -5.67 -3.08
CA ASN A 183 13.98 -5.48 -4.04
C ASN A 183 13.49 -5.87 -5.43
N ILE A 184 13.52 -4.93 -6.36
CA ILE A 184 13.12 -5.16 -7.76
C ILE A 184 14.01 -4.36 -8.69
N TYR A 185 14.64 -5.05 -9.66
CA TYR A 185 15.68 -4.47 -10.50
C TYR A 185 16.76 -3.80 -9.63
N ASP A 186 17.08 -2.52 -9.87
CA ASP A 186 18.05 -1.74 -9.09
C ASP A 186 17.40 -0.94 -7.94
N PHE A 187 16.10 -1.20 -7.65
CA PHE A 187 15.36 -0.46 -6.64
C PHE A 187 15.19 -1.26 -5.36
N LYS A 188 15.44 -0.60 -4.23
CA LYS A 188 15.14 -1.05 -2.88
C LYS A 188 13.96 -0.24 -2.36
N ILE A 189 12.80 -0.85 -2.32
CA ILE A 189 11.53 -0.18 -2.04
C ILE A 189 11.11 -0.48 -0.60
N LEU A 190 10.94 0.57 0.18
CA LEU A 190 10.28 0.51 1.47
C LEU A 190 8.76 0.57 1.26
N THR A 191 8.05 -0.46 1.68
CA THR A 191 6.59 -0.51 1.60
C THR A 191 5.97 -0.21 2.96
N LEU A 192 4.95 0.64 2.97
CA LEU A 192 4.20 1.05 4.16
C LEU A 192 2.70 0.98 3.86
N ILE A 193 1.90 0.91 4.93
CA ILE A 193 0.44 0.90 4.84
C ILE A 193 -0.13 2.04 5.68
N CYS A 194 -0.80 2.99 5.01
CA CYS A 194 -1.58 4.08 5.59
C CYS A 194 -0.77 4.93 6.60
N TYR A 195 -1.20 4.95 7.82
CA TYR A 195 -0.68 5.68 8.96
C TYR A 195 0.80 5.37 9.30
N GLU A 196 1.37 4.27 8.80
CA GLU A 196 2.76 3.92 9.06
C GLU A 196 3.77 4.96 8.56
N ILE A 197 3.41 5.76 7.56
CA ILE A 197 4.27 6.82 7.00
C ILE A 197 4.68 7.89 8.05
N ILE A 198 3.88 8.06 9.12
CA ILE A 198 4.18 9.03 10.16
C ILE A 198 5.22 8.54 11.19
N PHE A 199 5.60 7.27 11.14
CA PHE A 199 6.56 6.67 12.07
C PHE A 199 7.99 6.70 11.51
N PRO A 200 8.84 7.66 11.93
CA PRO A 200 10.19 7.80 11.38
C PRO A 200 11.05 6.54 11.59
N GLU A 201 10.81 5.79 12.66
CA GLU A 201 11.54 4.56 12.95
C GLU A 201 11.37 3.48 11.89
N LEU A 202 10.23 3.45 11.18
CA LEU A 202 10.04 2.51 10.08
C LEU A 202 10.85 2.88 8.83
N SER A 203 11.20 4.16 8.68
CA SER A 203 11.96 4.65 7.54
C SER A 203 13.44 4.85 7.81
N LYS A 204 13.83 5.15 9.04
CA LYS A 204 15.24 5.44 9.40
C LYS A 204 16.11 4.20 9.51
N THR A 205 15.55 3.06 9.88
CA THR A 205 16.29 1.80 10.07
C THR A 205 16.79 1.17 8.77
N ILE A 206 16.40 1.73 7.63
CA ILE A 206 16.74 1.19 6.30
C ILE A 206 17.42 2.29 5.48
N ASP A 207 18.72 2.42 5.65
CA ASP A 207 19.52 3.46 4.97
C ASP A 207 19.65 3.26 3.45
N GLU A 208 19.41 2.04 2.97
CA GLU A 208 19.64 1.67 1.57
C GLU A 208 18.41 1.79 0.65
N LYS A 209 17.27 2.29 1.13
CA LYS A 209 16.07 2.47 0.29
C LYS A 209 16.23 3.60 -0.72
N ASN A 210 15.74 3.36 -1.93
CA ASN A 210 15.68 4.42 -2.96
C ASN A 210 14.25 4.93 -3.19
N LEU A 211 13.24 4.19 -2.72
CA LEU A 211 11.85 4.52 -2.94
C LEU A 211 11.02 4.12 -1.72
N ILE A 212 10.00 4.90 -1.43
CA ILE A 212 8.96 4.58 -0.44
C ILE A 212 7.64 4.49 -1.17
N ILE A 213 6.92 3.37 -1.01
CA ILE A 213 5.55 3.20 -1.47
C ILE A 213 4.66 3.05 -0.22
N ASN A 214 3.76 4.00 -0.03
CA ASN A 214 2.74 3.95 1.01
C ASN A 214 1.37 3.82 0.34
N ILE A 215 0.65 2.74 0.62
CA ILE A 215 -0.74 2.61 0.18
C ILE A 215 -1.68 3.02 1.30
N SER A 216 -2.76 3.70 0.96
CA SER A 216 -3.74 4.20 1.93
C SER A 216 -5.16 4.03 1.40
N GLU A 217 -6.10 3.97 2.32
CA GLU A 217 -7.55 4.00 2.08
C GLU A 217 -8.11 5.29 2.66
N ASP A 218 -8.55 6.19 1.78
CA ASP A 218 -9.02 7.52 2.17
C ASP A 218 -10.53 7.57 2.46
N ALA A 219 -11.26 6.49 2.20
CA ALA A 219 -12.72 6.43 2.43
C ALA A 219 -13.13 6.29 3.91
N TRP A 220 -12.19 6.43 4.82
CA TRP A 220 -12.44 6.43 6.28
C TRP A 220 -12.78 7.82 6.83
N PHE A 221 -12.69 8.88 6.03
CA PHE A 221 -12.88 10.27 6.41
C PHE A 221 -14.05 10.92 5.66
#